data_25200ddf7fb7431ee39dcfa43586dc07
#
_entry.id   25200ddf7fb7431ee39dcfa43586dc07
#
_cell.length_a   1.000
_cell.length_b   1.000
_cell.length_c   1.000
_cell.angle_alpha   90.00
_cell.angle_beta   90.00
_cell.angle_gamma   90.00
#
_symmetry.space_group_name_H-M   'P 1'
#
loop_
_entity.id
_entity.type
_entity.pdbx_description
1 polymer ?
#
loop_
_entity_poly.entity_id
_entity_poly.type
_entity_poly.pdbx_seq_one_letter_code
_entity_poly.pdbx_strand_id
1 'polypeptide(L)'
;NGGNKMKTKKTRTFFDEYYRLEKLSQKQDPLERLNKYIDWQQFGPLLTQALEKESNGKGGRPPYDYILMLKIMILQRYXXXXDEQAEYQILDRLSFMRFLGLTLSENVPDHNTIWLFREKLVGQGLVEKLFELFNQQLTGMGLIAHQGSIVDASFVEVPRQRNSREE
;
A
#
# COMPACT_ATOMS: atom_id res chain seq x y z
N ASN A 1 40.60 -3.32 32.90
CA ASN A 1 40.18 -4.40 31.99
C ASN A 1 38.66 -4.40 31.89
N GLY A 2 38.13 -3.51 31.04
CA GLY A 2 36.70 -3.48 30.70
C GLY A 2 36.37 -4.55 29.67
N GLY A 3 36.00 -5.73 30.16
CA GLY A 3 35.54 -6.81 29.26
C GLY A 3 34.26 -6.37 28.55
N ASN A 4 34.35 -6.21 27.22
CA ASN A 4 33.21 -5.91 26.37
C ASN A 4 32.33 -7.16 26.33
N LYS A 5 31.37 -7.26 27.26
CA LYS A 5 30.40 -8.38 27.25
C LYS A 5 29.56 -8.29 26.00
N MET A 6 29.79 -9.18 25.03
CA MET A 6 28.90 -9.33 23.86
C MET A 6 27.47 -9.60 24.33
N LYS A 7 26.55 -8.75 23.88
CA LYS A 7 25.14 -8.95 24.21
C LYS A 7 24.66 -10.26 23.56
N THR A 8 24.20 -11.18 24.37
CA THR A 8 23.62 -12.43 23.89
C THR A 8 22.38 -12.15 23.05
N LYS A 9 22.23 -12.88 21.95
CA LYS A 9 21.02 -12.83 21.12
C LYS A 9 19.80 -13.15 22.00
N LYS A 10 18.86 -12.24 22.03
CA LYS A 10 17.58 -12.49 22.70
C LYS A 10 16.82 -13.59 21.97
N THR A 11 16.22 -14.50 22.71
CA THR A 11 15.32 -15.52 22.17
C THR A 11 14.08 -14.82 21.58
N ARG A 12 13.61 -15.30 20.45
CA ARG A 12 12.38 -14.80 19.83
C ARG A 12 11.21 -15.02 20.80
N THR A 13 10.39 -13.97 20.97
CA THR A 13 9.22 -14.01 21.83
C THR A 13 7.94 -13.81 21.00
N PHE A 14 6.81 -14.23 21.56
CA PHE A 14 5.50 -14.11 20.96
C PHE A 14 5.13 -12.65 20.62
N PHE A 15 5.67 -11.69 21.35
CA PHE A 15 5.35 -10.27 21.22
C PHE A 15 6.33 -9.47 20.35
N ASP A 16 7.29 -10.11 19.70
CA ASP A 16 8.34 -9.40 18.95
C ASP A 16 7.77 -8.59 17.79
N GLU A 17 6.77 -9.15 17.08
CA GLU A 17 6.07 -8.44 16.01
C GLU A 17 5.35 -7.20 16.54
N TYR A 18 4.62 -7.35 17.64
CA TYR A 18 3.90 -6.25 18.29
C TYR A 18 4.85 -5.10 18.66
N TYR A 19 5.97 -5.42 19.33
CA TYR A 19 6.94 -4.40 19.72
C TYR A 19 7.58 -3.71 18.52
N ARG A 20 7.80 -4.45 17.43
CA ARG A 20 8.36 -3.88 16.22
C ARG A 20 7.35 -2.91 15.56
N LEU A 21 6.08 -3.29 15.48
CA LEU A 21 5.03 -2.43 14.93
C LEU A 21 4.84 -1.16 15.77
N GLU A 22 4.91 -1.30 17.11
CA GLU A 22 4.84 -0.14 18.00
C GLU A 22 5.98 0.85 17.74
N LYS A 23 7.19 0.35 17.51
CA LYS A 23 8.34 1.21 17.16
C LYS A 23 8.14 1.91 15.82
N LEU A 24 7.53 1.23 14.85
CA LEU A 24 7.18 1.86 13.55
C LEU A 24 6.18 3.00 13.75
N SER A 25 5.18 2.80 14.62
CA SER A 25 4.21 3.86 14.96
C SER A 25 4.89 5.07 15.60
N GLN A 26 5.82 4.82 16.51
CA GLN A 26 6.61 5.89 17.15
C GLN A 26 7.46 6.67 16.12
N LYS A 27 7.84 6.03 15.01
CA LYS A 27 8.56 6.64 13.88
C LYS A 27 7.61 7.30 12.86
N GLN A 28 6.31 7.36 13.18
CA GLN A 28 5.29 7.99 12.34
C GLN A 28 5.16 7.31 10.96
N ASP A 29 4.93 6.00 10.97
CA ASP A 29 4.72 5.22 9.74
C ASP A 29 3.61 5.86 8.89
N PRO A 30 3.92 6.36 7.68
CA PRO A 30 2.91 7.03 6.85
C PRO A 30 1.80 6.09 6.38
N LEU A 31 2.08 4.79 6.25
CA LEU A 31 1.06 3.82 5.84
C LEU A 31 0.01 3.60 6.96
N GLU A 32 0.43 3.70 8.22
CA GLU A 32 -0.51 3.68 9.35
C GLU A 32 -1.48 4.86 9.28
N ARG A 33 -0.95 6.05 8.94
CA ARG A 33 -1.79 7.24 8.76
C ARG A 33 -2.76 7.05 7.60
N LEU A 34 -2.33 6.51 6.48
CA LEU A 34 -3.21 6.22 5.35
C LEU A 34 -4.35 5.27 5.77
N ASN A 35 -4.02 4.20 6.47
CA ASN A 35 -5.04 3.25 6.93
C ASN A 35 -6.09 3.90 7.83
N LYS A 36 -5.67 4.86 8.64
CA LYS A 36 -6.55 5.54 9.59
C LYS A 36 -7.50 6.53 8.89
N TYR A 37 -7.01 7.25 7.88
CA TYR A 37 -7.74 8.40 7.33
C TYR A 37 -8.37 8.16 5.97
N ILE A 38 -7.91 7.17 5.20
CA ILE A 38 -8.55 6.81 3.92
C ILE A 38 -9.84 6.02 4.23
N ASP A 39 -10.95 6.44 3.64
CA ASP A 39 -12.21 5.71 3.70
C ASP A 39 -12.20 4.61 2.62
N TRP A 40 -11.68 3.45 3.00
CA TRP A 40 -11.56 2.31 2.10
C TRP A 40 -12.92 1.78 1.62
N GLN A 41 -13.99 2.02 2.38
CA GLN A 41 -15.33 1.54 2.00
C GLN A 41 -15.84 2.20 0.73
N GLN A 42 -15.37 3.41 0.41
CA GLN A 42 -15.78 4.11 -0.82
C GLN A 42 -15.33 3.38 -2.09
N PHE A 43 -14.28 2.56 -2.00
CA PHE A 43 -13.78 1.79 -3.15
C PHE A 43 -14.56 0.49 -3.38
N GLY A 44 -15.24 -0.01 -2.35
CA GLY A 44 -15.93 -1.30 -2.38
C GLY A 44 -16.90 -1.45 -3.55
N PRO A 45 -17.86 -0.53 -3.73
CA PRO A 45 -18.85 -0.66 -4.82
C PRO A 45 -18.22 -0.74 -6.21
N LEU A 46 -17.19 0.07 -6.50
CA LEU A 46 -16.50 0.02 -7.81
C LEU A 46 -15.82 -1.33 -8.03
N LEU A 47 -15.14 -1.83 -7.00
CA LEU A 47 -14.41 -3.11 -7.08
C LEU A 47 -15.38 -4.28 -7.21
N THR A 48 -16.44 -4.30 -6.41
CA THR A 48 -17.45 -5.36 -6.43
C THR A 48 -18.13 -5.41 -7.80
N GLN A 49 -18.56 -4.27 -8.33
CA GLN A 49 -19.19 -4.19 -9.64
C GLN A 49 -18.29 -4.73 -10.74
N ALA A 50 -16.98 -4.45 -10.66
CA ALA A 50 -16.02 -4.88 -11.67
C ALA A 50 -15.70 -6.37 -11.62
N LEU A 51 -15.61 -6.93 -10.43
CA LEU A 51 -14.98 -8.24 -10.20
C LEU A 51 -16.00 -9.37 -10.00
N GLU A 52 -17.20 -9.09 -9.52
CA GLU A 52 -18.21 -10.11 -9.28
C GLU A 52 -18.91 -10.58 -10.57
N LYS A 53 -18.96 -9.74 -11.59
CA LYS A 53 -19.57 -10.11 -12.88
C LYS A 53 -18.88 -11.28 -13.58
N GLU A 54 -17.62 -11.57 -13.21
CA GLU A 54 -16.84 -12.63 -13.83
C GLU A 54 -16.84 -13.94 -13.06
N SER A 55 -17.45 -13.99 -11.87
CA SER A 55 -17.48 -15.23 -11.09
C SER A 55 -18.67 -16.09 -11.55
N ASN A 56 -18.38 -17.01 -12.46
CA ASN A 56 -19.38 -17.91 -13.04
C ASN A 56 -19.72 -19.11 -12.13
N GLY A 57 -19.61 -18.94 -10.82
CA GLY A 57 -20.05 -19.95 -9.86
C GLY A 57 -19.28 -21.28 -9.89
N LYS A 58 -18.22 -21.39 -10.67
CA LYS A 58 -17.37 -22.59 -10.70
C LYS A 58 -16.40 -22.55 -9.53
N GLY A 59 -16.39 -23.61 -8.73
CA GLY A 59 -15.56 -23.72 -7.54
C GLY A 59 -14.08 -23.48 -7.81
N GLY A 60 -13.42 -22.87 -6.84
CA GLY A 60 -12.00 -22.55 -6.86
C GLY A 60 -11.60 -21.92 -5.55
N ARG A 61 -10.33 -21.53 -5.42
CA ARG A 61 -9.85 -20.79 -4.24
C ARG A 61 -10.61 -19.45 -4.14
N PRO A 62 -11.14 -19.09 -2.96
CA PRO A 62 -11.78 -17.78 -2.79
C PRO A 62 -10.80 -16.66 -3.18
N PRO A 63 -11.30 -15.60 -3.82
CA PRO A 63 -10.42 -14.47 -4.15
C PRO A 63 -9.94 -13.76 -2.90
N TYR A 64 -8.78 -13.11 -3.00
CA TYR A 64 -8.32 -12.21 -1.96
C TYR A 64 -9.30 -11.05 -1.79
N ASP A 65 -9.32 -10.46 -0.62
CA ASP A 65 -10.11 -9.26 -0.34
C ASP A 65 -9.77 -8.16 -1.37
N TYR A 66 -10.79 -7.53 -1.96
CA TYR A 66 -10.62 -6.55 -3.03
C TYR A 66 -9.92 -5.28 -2.54
N ILE A 67 -10.16 -4.88 -1.29
CA ILE A 67 -9.51 -3.70 -0.71
C ILE A 67 -8.03 -3.99 -0.47
N LEU A 68 -7.70 -5.20 0.00
CA LEU A 68 -6.30 -5.65 0.14
C LEU A 68 -5.58 -5.55 -1.21
N MET A 69 -6.21 -6.07 -2.28
CA MET A 69 -5.62 -6.05 -3.62
C MET A 69 -5.46 -4.62 -4.15
N LEU A 70 -6.43 -3.74 -3.90
CA LEU A 70 -6.32 -2.31 -4.24
C LEU A 70 -5.16 -1.66 -3.49
N LYS A 71 -5.02 -1.96 -2.20
CA LYS A 71 -3.90 -1.43 -1.39
C LYS A 71 -2.54 -1.88 -1.96
N ILE A 72 -2.44 -3.11 -2.47
CA ILE A 72 -1.21 -3.57 -3.15
C ILE A 72 -0.94 -2.71 -4.38
N MET A 73 -1.95 -2.43 -5.21
CA MET A 73 -1.78 -1.55 -6.37
C MET A 73 -1.33 -0.14 -5.98
N ILE A 74 -1.83 0.37 -4.86
CA ILE A 74 -1.42 1.67 -4.32
C ILE A 74 0.06 1.61 -3.92
N LEU A 75 0.49 0.56 -3.21
CA LEU A 75 1.90 0.38 -2.87
C LEU A 75 2.77 0.30 -4.12
N GLN A 76 2.33 -0.41 -5.16
CA GLN A 76 3.05 -0.51 -6.43
C GLN A 76 3.22 0.86 -7.08
N ARG A 77 2.16 1.61 -7.19
CA ARG A 77 2.18 2.91 -7.87
C ARG A 77 3.07 3.92 -7.14
N TYR A 78 3.01 3.93 -5.85
CA TYR A 78 3.75 4.91 -5.05
C TYR A 78 5.02 4.38 -4.39
N UNK A 79 5.09 3.20 -4.29
CA UNK A 79 6.26 2.63 -3.77
C UNK A 79 7.04 1.97 -4.84
N UNK A 80 6.80 2.13 -6.01
CA UNK A 80 7.32 1.68 -7.11
C UNK A 80 7.95 0.39 -7.07
N UNK A 81 7.08 -0.40 -7.21
CA UNK A 81 7.51 -1.72 -7.38
C UNK A 81 6.86 -2.36 -8.56
N UNK A 82 7.46 -3.20 -9.14
CA UNK A 82 6.91 -4.08 -10.08
C UNK A 82 6.18 -5.13 -9.35
N ASP A 83 5.59 -6.18 -10.16
CA ASP A 83 4.78 -7.19 -9.50
C ASP A 83 5.62 -8.13 -8.61
N GLU A 84 6.74 -8.61 -9.14
CA GLU A 84 7.67 -9.46 -8.37
C GLU A 84 8.24 -8.73 -7.17
N GLN A 85 8.57 -7.45 -7.34
CA GLN A 85 9.10 -6.63 -6.26
C GLN A 85 8.03 -6.35 -5.20
N ALA A 86 6.77 -6.17 -5.61
CA ALA A 86 5.67 -5.94 -4.67
C ALA A 86 5.49 -7.14 -3.74
N GLU A 87 5.43 -8.33 -4.30
CA GLU A 87 5.36 -9.58 -3.52
C GLU A 87 6.51 -9.65 -2.50
N TYR A 88 7.75 -9.47 -2.97
CA TYR A 88 8.94 -9.53 -2.10
C TYR A 88 8.87 -8.50 -0.98
N GLN A 89 8.53 -7.24 -1.29
CA GLN A 89 8.52 -6.17 -0.30
C GLN A 89 7.39 -6.35 0.73
N ILE A 90 6.26 -6.92 0.33
CA ILE A 90 5.19 -7.25 1.27
C ILE A 90 5.67 -8.30 2.27
N LEU A 91 6.37 -9.33 1.77
CA LEU A 91 6.95 -10.37 2.63
C LEU A 91 8.02 -9.81 3.58
N ASP A 92 8.78 -8.81 3.13
CA ASP A 92 9.94 -8.28 3.84
C ASP A 92 9.59 -7.19 4.86
N ARG A 93 8.51 -6.43 4.64
CA ARG A 93 8.22 -5.21 5.41
C ARG A 93 6.98 -5.34 6.28
N LEU A 94 7.17 -5.29 7.59
CA LEU A 94 6.06 -5.30 8.56
C LEU A 94 5.09 -4.13 8.34
N SER A 95 5.59 -2.95 7.94
CA SER A 95 4.72 -1.80 7.66
C SER A 95 3.76 -2.07 6.50
N PHE A 96 4.23 -2.78 5.46
CA PHE A 96 3.38 -3.18 4.33
C PHE A 96 2.35 -4.21 4.76
N MET A 97 2.76 -5.23 5.52
CA MET A 97 1.85 -6.25 6.03
C MET A 97 0.75 -5.63 6.90
N ARG A 98 1.13 -4.72 7.81
CA ARG A 98 0.17 -4.00 8.65
C ARG A 98 -0.80 -3.17 7.79
N PHE A 99 -0.30 -2.46 6.78
CA PHE A 99 -1.12 -1.65 5.89
C PHE A 99 -2.16 -2.50 5.16
N LEU A 100 -1.77 -3.71 4.73
CA LEU A 100 -2.65 -4.65 4.03
C LEU A 100 -3.58 -5.41 4.98
N GLY A 101 -3.33 -5.37 6.28
CA GLY A 101 -4.10 -6.12 7.28
C GLY A 101 -3.74 -7.60 7.33
N LEU A 102 -2.51 -7.95 6.89
CA LEU A 102 -2.02 -9.34 6.90
C LEU A 102 -1.21 -9.61 8.16
N THR A 103 -1.37 -10.81 8.70
CA THR A 103 -0.49 -11.35 9.73
C THR A 103 0.68 -12.11 9.09
N LEU A 104 1.73 -12.39 9.89
CA LEU A 104 2.90 -13.11 9.39
C LEU A 104 2.59 -14.53 8.89
N SER A 105 1.48 -15.12 9.35
CA SER A 105 1.07 -16.47 8.98
C SER A 105 0.16 -16.52 7.75
N GLU A 106 -0.35 -15.38 7.30
CA GLU A 106 -1.25 -15.32 6.15
C GLU A 106 -0.47 -15.29 4.84
N ASN A 107 -1.08 -15.89 3.81
CA ASN A 107 -0.48 -15.91 2.47
C ASN A 107 -0.52 -14.52 1.83
N VAL A 108 0.60 -14.13 1.27
CA VAL A 108 0.71 -12.91 0.45
C VAL A 108 0.31 -13.26 -0.97
N PRO A 109 -0.49 -12.41 -1.66
CA PRO A 109 -0.77 -12.65 -3.07
C PRO A 109 0.53 -12.65 -3.89
N ASP A 110 0.65 -13.65 -4.76
CA ASP A 110 1.81 -13.75 -5.64
C ASP A 110 1.70 -12.75 -6.81
N HIS A 111 2.81 -12.57 -7.52
CA HIS A 111 2.91 -11.60 -8.62
C HIS A 111 1.88 -11.87 -9.73
N ASN A 112 1.56 -13.14 -10.02
CA ASN A 112 0.54 -13.47 -11.03
C ASN A 112 -0.86 -13.04 -10.57
N THR A 113 -1.18 -13.26 -9.31
CA THR A 113 -2.46 -12.84 -8.71
C THR A 113 -2.59 -11.31 -8.76
N ILE A 114 -1.52 -10.59 -8.43
CA ILE A 114 -1.48 -9.12 -8.46
C ILE A 114 -1.69 -8.63 -9.91
N TRP A 115 -0.98 -9.22 -10.86
CA TRP A 115 -1.08 -8.88 -12.28
C TRP A 115 -2.50 -9.11 -12.80
N LEU A 116 -3.08 -10.29 -12.53
CA LEU A 116 -4.43 -10.63 -13.00
C LEU A 116 -5.48 -9.67 -12.46
N PHE A 117 -5.37 -9.31 -11.18
CA PHE A 117 -6.29 -8.34 -10.57
C PHE A 117 -6.23 -7.00 -11.31
N ARG A 118 -5.01 -6.47 -11.52
CA ARG A 118 -4.81 -5.22 -12.24
C ARG A 118 -5.37 -5.28 -13.66
N GLU A 119 -5.11 -6.38 -14.39
CA GLU A 119 -5.57 -6.54 -15.77
C GLU A 119 -7.10 -6.52 -15.86
N LYS A 120 -7.79 -7.12 -14.90
CA LYS A 120 -9.25 -7.07 -14.83
C LYS A 120 -9.75 -5.62 -14.69
N LEU A 121 -9.12 -4.84 -13.82
CA LEU A 121 -9.50 -3.44 -13.64
C LEU A 121 -9.14 -2.59 -14.86
N VAL A 122 -8.00 -2.85 -15.50
CA VAL A 122 -7.59 -2.18 -16.74
C VAL A 122 -8.63 -2.44 -17.84
N GLY A 123 -9.05 -3.69 -18.00
CA GLY A 123 -10.04 -4.07 -19.01
C GLY A 123 -11.38 -3.37 -18.85
N GLN A 124 -11.70 -2.89 -17.66
CA GLN A 124 -12.95 -2.18 -17.38
C GLN A 124 -12.77 -0.66 -17.24
N GLY A 125 -11.55 -0.16 -17.46
CA GLY A 125 -11.24 1.27 -17.37
C GLY A 125 -11.36 1.85 -15.96
N LEU A 126 -11.16 1.03 -14.93
CA LEU A 126 -11.40 1.44 -13.55
C LEU A 126 -10.14 1.89 -12.81
N VAL A 127 -8.95 1.57 -13.32
CA VAL A 127 -7.69 1.84 -12.62
C VAL A 127 -7.56 3.34 -12.31
N GLU A 128 -7.75 4.19 -13.33
CA GLU A 128 -7.59 5.64 -13.14
C GLU A 128 -8.67 6.21 -12.21
N LYS A 129 -9.90 5.71 -12.29
CA LYS A 129 -10.99 6.13 -11.39
C LYS A 129 -10.67 5.82 -9.93
N LEU A 130 -10.11 4.63 -9.67
CA LEU A 130 -9.73 4.21 -8.32
C LEU A 130 -8.59 5.10 -7.78
N PHE A 131 -7.58 5.36 -8.60
CA PHE A 131 -6.47 6.23 -8.18
C PHE A 131 -6.91 7.68 -8.03
N GLU A 132 -7.82 8.15 -8.88
CA GLU A 132 -8.40 9.50 -8.75
C GLU A 132 -9.14 9.65 -7.43
N LEU A 133 -9.98 8.67 -7.07
CA LEU A 133 -10.68 8.67 -5.78
C LEU A 133 -9.68 8.67 -4.61
N PHE A 134 -8.63 7.87 -4.71
CA PHE A 134 -7.56 7.84 -3.69
C PHE A 134 -6.89 9.21 -3.57
N ASN A 135 -6.52 9.83 -4.69
CA ASN A 135 -5.86 11.13 -4.70
C ASN A 135 -6.77 12.24 -4.16
N GLN A 136 -8.07 12.18 -4.44
CA GLN A 136 -9.04 13.13 -3.87
C GLN A 136 -9.06 13.04 -2.34
N GLN A 137 -9.05 11.83 -1.79
CA GLN A 137 -9.00 11.66 -0.34
C GLN A 137 -7.67 12.15 0.25
N LEU A 138 -6.53 11.89 -0.42
CA LEU A 138 -5.22 12.41 0.00
C LEU A 138 -5.23 13.94 0.05
N THR A 139 -5.73 14.57 -1.00
CA THR A 139 -5.80 16.04 -1.08
C THR A 139 -6.63 16.60 0.07
N GLY A 140 -7.73 15.94 0.41
CA GLY A 140 -8.58 16.33 1.54
C GLY A 140 -7.85 16.26 2.89
N MET A 141 -6.79 15.46 2.98
CA MET A 141 -5.94 15.34 4.18
C MET A 141 -4.70 16.25 4.12
N GLY A 142 -4.56 17.07 3.07
CA GLY A 142 -3.36 17.90 2.86
C GLY A 142 -2.14 17.09 2.44
N LEU A 143 -2.35 15.94 1.78
CA LEU A 143 -1.27 15.09 1.31
C LEU A 143 -1.25 15.09 -0.22
N ILE A 144 -0.07 14.83 -0.79
CA ILE A 144 0.11 14.68 -2.24
C ILE A 144 0.87 13.37 -2.48
N ALA A 145 0.36 12.59 -3.41
CA ALA A 145 1.01 11.36 -3.84
C ALA A 145 1.88 11.64 -5.06
N HIS A 146 3.15 11.28 -4.97
CA HIS A 146 4.09 11.27 -6.08
C HIS A 146 4.64 9.87 -6.24
N GLN A 147 5.17 9.58 -7.42
CA GLN A 147 5.86 8.32 -7.64
C GLN A 147 6.99 8.17 -6.61
N GLY A 148 6.93 7.11 -5.82
CA GLY A 148 7.91 6.80 -4.79
C GLY A 148 7.64 7.37 -3.41
N SER A 149 6.66 8.28 -3.25
CA SER A 149 6.38 8.85 -1.92
C SER A 149 5.00 9.48 -1.83
N ILE A 150 4.51 9.57 -0.59
CA ILE A 150 3.33 10.36 -0.22
C ILE A 150 3.81 11.37 0.81
N VAL A 151 3.66 12.66 0.50
CA VAL A 151 4.23 13.75 1.28
C VAL A 151 3.16 14.77 1.67
N ASP A 152 3.43 15.52 2.73
CA ASP A 152 2.61 16.66 3.13
C ASP A 152 2.70 17.75 2.07
N ALA A 153 1.55 18.25 1.62
CA ALA A 153 1.46 19.26 0.56
C ALA A 153 2.20 20.55 0.91
N SER A 154 2.33 20.88 2.20
CA SER A 154 3.01 22.10 2.63
C SER A 154 4.52 22.08 2.34
N PHE A 155 5.11 20.91 2.11
CA PHE A 155 6.54 20.75 1.82
C PHE A 155 6.85 20.64 0.33
N VAL A 156 5.84 20.68 -0.54
CA VAL A 156 6.05 20.56 -2.00
C VAL A 156 6.21 21.97 -2.58
N GLU A 157 7.40 22.26 -3.13
CA GLU A 157 7.62 23.52 -3.83
C GLU A 157 6.86 23.50 -5.16
N VAL A 158 5.96 24.45 -5.33
CA VAL A 158 5.27 24.65 -6.61
C VAL A 158 6.30 25.16 -7.62
N PRO A 159 6.47 24.52 -8.77
CA PRO A 159 7.38 25.03 -9.79
C PRO A 159 6.98 26.44 -10.18
N ARG A 160 7.89 27.38 -10.02
CA ARG A 160 7.68 28.75 -10.48
C ARG A 160 7.69 28.76 -12.00
N GLN A 161 6.57 29.09 -12.61
CA GLN A 161 6.51 29.34 -14.04
C GLN A 161 7.40 30.57 -14.34
N ARG A 162 8.55 30.35 -14.96
CA ARG A 162 9.33 31.44 -15.52
C ARG A 162 8.62 31.87 -16.80
N ASN A 163 7.89 32.97 -16.70
CA ASN A 163 7.47 33.69 -17.88
C ASN A 163 8.73 34.28 -18.54
N SER A 164 9.24 33.65 -19.57
CA SER A 164 10.21 34.28 -20.44
C SER A 164 9.44 35.33 -21.26
N ARG A 165 9.58 36.59 -20.89
CA ARG A 165 9.23 37.70 -21.78
C ARG A 165 10.27 37.63 -22.91
N GLU A 166 9.83 37.21 -24.08
CA GLU A 166 10.57 37.48 -25.29
C GLU A 166 10.35 38.95 -25.63
N GLU A 167 11.45 39.74 -25.66
CA GLU A 167 11.50 41.04 -26.26
C GLU A 167 11.70 40.90 -27.77
#